data_3d8e4f20bb628aae577c96b6abc7fc0d
#
_entry.id   3d8e4f20bb628aae577c96b6abc7fc0d
#
_cell.length_a   1.000
_cell.length_b   1.000
_cell.length_c   1.000
_cell.angle_alpha   90.00
_cell.angle_beta   90.00
_cell.angle_gamma   90.00
#
_symmetry.space_group_name_H-M   'P 1'
#
loop_
_entity.id
_entity.type
_entity.pdbx_description
1 polymer ?
#
loop_
_entity_poly.entity_id
_entity_poly.type
_entity_poly.pdbx_seq_one_letter_code
_entity_poly.pdbx_strand_id
1 'polypeptide(L)'
;MQLTYDEDQIAFRDEVRAFMADKAQLALGEDARHGMHLTKDEVIAWHKALAERGWIAPKWPVEHGGAGWDPIQVHIFDEEAFAAGMPRLPNFGLNYVGPVVIHFGDDWQKERFLGPIL
;
A
#
# COMPACT_ATOMS: atom_id res chain seq x y z
N MET A 1 16.20 8.23 23.09
CA MET A 1 15.47 7.55 22.00
C MET A 1 14.01 7.49 22.38
N GLN A 2 13.14 8.02 21.55
CA GLN A 2 11.71 8.00 21.78
C GLN A 2 11.13 6.74 21.15
N LEU A 3 10.51 5.89 21.95
CA LEU A 3 9.92 4.62 21.52
C LEU A 3 8.39 4.71 21.33
N THR A 4 7.84 5.92 21.38
CA THR A 4 6.42 6.18 21.24
C THR A 4 6.16 7.05 20.02
N TYR A 5 5.05 6.80 19.35
CA TYR A 5 4.60 7.65 18.26
C TYR A 5 4.17 9.03 18.77
N ASP A 6 4.43 10.07 17.98
CA ASP A 6 3.88 11.40 18.21
C ASP A 6 2.37 11.48 17.84
N GLU A 7 1.77 12.63 18.05
CA GLU A 7 0.32 12.81 17.83
C GLU A 7 -0.07 12.61 16.36
N ASP A 8 0.74 13.08 15.41
CA ASP A 8 0.46 12.93 13.97
C ASP A 8 0.59 11.46 13.54
N GLN A 9 1.58 10.76 14.06
CA GLN A 9 1.79 9.34 13.81
C GLN A 9 0.66 8.48 14.40
N ILE A 10 0.16 8.84 15.59
CA ILE A 10 -1.00 8.20 16.21
C ILE A 10 -2.26 8.43 15.37
N ALA A 11 -2.50 9.67 14.92
CA ALA A 11 -3.63 9.99 14.06
C ALA A 11 -3.58 9.21 12.74
N PHE A 12 -2.41 9.12 12.12
CA PHE A 12 -2.21 8.32 10.92
C PHE A 12 -2.46 6.83 11.16
N ARG A 13 -1.95 6.28 12.25
CA ARG A 13 -2.23 4.89 12.66
C ARG A 13 -3.72 4.62 12.81
N ASP A 14 -4.43 5.53 13.46
CA ASP A 14 -5.87 5.38 13.69
C ASP A 14 -6.67 5.47 12.38
N GLU A 15 -6.22 6.30 11.42
CA GLU A 15 -6.76 6.35 10.06
C GLU A 15 -6.56 5.02 9.32
N VAL A 16 -5.36 4.46 9.38
CA VAL A 16 -5.06 3.15 8.78
C VAL A 16 -5.92 2.05 9.41
N ARG A 17 -6.04 2.02 10.73
CA ARG A 17 -6.91 1.06 11.45
C ARG A 17 -8.37 1.17 11.02
N ALA A 18 -8.89 2.37 10.89
CA ALA A 18 -10.26 2.60 10.44
C ALA A 18 -10.46 2.06 9.01
N PHE A 19 -9.50 2.28 8.13
CA PHE A 19 -9.54 1.71 6.77
C PHE A 19 -9.52 0.19 6.78
N MET A 20 -8.65 -0.43 7.59
CA MET A 20 -8.56 -1.89 7.70
C MET A 20 -9.80 -2.51 8.37
N ALA A 21 -10.55 -1.75 9.16
CA ALA A 21 -11.77 -2.19 9.83
C ALA A 21 -13.01 -2.18 8.93
N ASP A 22 -12.92 -1.70 7.69
CA ASP A 22 -14.01 -1.82 6.72
C ASP A 22 -14.34 -3.28 6.42
N LYS A 23 -15.63 -3.58 6.21
CA LYS A 23 -16.10 -4.96 6.07
C LYS A 23 -15.44 -5.74 4.94
N ALA A 24 -15.17 -5.08 3.82
CA ALA A 24 -14.52 -5.74 2.67
C ALA A 24 -13.09 -6.15 3.01
N GLN A 25 -12.34 -5.27 3.68
CA GLN A 25 -10.98 -5.55 4.12
C GLN A 25 -10.96 -6.59 5.23
N LEU A 26 -11.90 -6.55 6.17
CA LEU A 26 -11.99 -7.55 7.24
C LEU A 26 -12.22 -8.96 6.69
N ALA A 27 -13.15 -9.12 5.75
CA ALA A 27 -13.42 -10.41 5.12
C ALA A 27 -12.17 -10.96 4.41
N LEU A 28 -11.50 -10.13 3.63
CA LEU A 28 -10.26 -10.49 2.94
C LEU A 28 -9.14 -10.89 3.92
N GLY A 29 -9.00 -10.15 5.02
CA GLY A 29 -8.01 -10.44 6.05
C GLY A 29 -8.30 -11.75 6.81
N GLU A 30 -9.54 -12.08 7.05
CA GLU A 30 -9.95 -13.36 7.65
C GLU A 30 -9.63 -14.53 6.73
N ASP A 31 -9.96 -14.44 5.47
CA ASP A 31 -9.68 -15.46 4.47
C ASP A 31 -8.17 -15.70 4.33
N ALA A 32 -7.39 -14.65 4.25
CA ALA A 32 -5.93 -14.75 4.18
C ALA A 32 -5.32 -15.39 5.44
N ARG A 33 -5.83 -15.08 6.63
CA ARG A 33 -5.38 -15.69 7.90
C ARG A 33 -5.72 -17.17 8.01
N HIS A 34 -6.84 -17.59 7.47
CA HIS A 34 -7.25 -18.99 7.47
C HIS A 34 -6.50 -19.83 6.42
N GLY A 35 -5.50 -19.25 5.75
CA GLY A 35 -4.72 -19.95 4.72
C GLY A 35 -5.48 -20.22 3.44
N MET A 36 -6.60 -19.54 3.22
CA MET A 36 -7.33 -19.63 1.97
C MET A 36 -6.53 -18.93 0.87
N HIS A 37 -6.42 -19.61 -0.27
CA HIS A 37 -5.82 -18.99 -1.43
C HIS A 37 -6.73 -17.91 -1.98
N LEU A 38 -6.27 -16.68 -1.89
CA LEU A 38 -6.99 -15.55 -2.47
C LEU A 38 -7.05 -15.69 -3.99
N THR A 39 -8.21 -15.45 -4.53
CA THR A 39 -8.42 -15.41 -5.96
C THR A 39 -7.74 -14.17 -6.56
N LYS A 40 -7.50 -14.22 -7.86
CA LYS A 40 -7.00 -13.05 -8.61
C LYS A 40 -7.89 -11.83 -8.39
N ASP A 41 -9.20 -12.01 -8.38
CA ASP A 41 -10.17 -10.91 -8.25
C ASP A 41 -10.11 -10.28 -6.86
N GLU A 42 -9.92 -11.06 -5.81
CA GLU A 42 -9.72 -10.55 -4.44
C GLU A 42 -8.43 -9.73 -4.30
N VAL A 43 -7.33 -10.20 -4.88
CA VAL A 43 -6.07 -9.46 -4.90
C VAL A 43 -6.21 -8.16 -5.68
N ILE A 44 -6.89 -8.17 -6.83
CA ILE A 44 -7.17 -6.96 -7.63
C ILE A 44 -8.08 -6.00 -6.85
N ALA A 45 -9.10 -6.50 -6.17
CA ALA A 45 -9.98 -5.65 -5.36
C ALA A 45 -9.21 -4.95 -4.24
N TRP A 46 -8.29 -5.65 -3.58
CA TRP A 46 -7.39 -5.07 -2.57
C TRP A 46 -6.48 -4.00 -3.17
N HIS A 47 -5.85 -4.28 -4.31
CA HIS A 47 -5.03 -3.32 -5.05
C HIS A 47 -5.82 -2.04 -5.37
N LYS A 48 -7.03 -2.19 -5.91
CA LYS A 48 -7.90 -1.05 -6.25
C LYS A 48 -8.32 -0.23 -5.03
N ALA A 49 -8.66 -0.88 -3.92
CA ALA A 49 -9.02 -0.20 -2.69
C ALA A 49 -7.87 0.69 -2.17
N LEU A 50 -6.64 0.19 -2.26
CA LEU A 50 -5.45 0.99 -1.91
C LEU A 50 -5.17 2.09 -2.94
N ALA A 51 -5.35 1.82 -4.22
CA ALA A 51 -5.17 2.81 -5.29
C ALA A 51 -6.17 3.97 -5.16
N GLU A 52 -7.44 3.68 -4.91
CA GLU A 52 -8.49 4.69 -4.68
C GLU A 52 -8.19 5.57 -3.46
N ARG A 53 -7.56 5.02 -2.44
CA ARG A 53 -7.12 5.75 -1.27
C ARG A 53 -5.82 6.54 -1.50
N GLY A 54 -5.10 6.27 -2.58
CA GLY A 54 -3.78 6.83 -2.86
C GLY A 54 -2.64 6.14 -2.09
N TRP A 55 -2.86 4.94 -1.58
CA TRP A 55 -1.94 4.21 -0.70
C TRP A 55 -1.23 3.04 -1.35
N ILE A 56 -1.49 2.80 -2.64
CA ILE A 56 -0.95 1.64 -3.35
C ILE A 56 0.58 1.67 -3.50
N ALA A 57 1.15 2.83 -3.65
CA ALA A 57 2.59 3.04 -3.79
C ALA A 57 3.12 3.97 -2.68
N PRO A 58 3.25 3.47 -1.43
CA PRO A 58 3.55 4.31 -0.26
C PRO A 58 4.86 5.09 -0.39
N LYS A 59 5.86 4.49 -1.00
CA LYS A 59 7.23 5.04 -1.11
C LYS A 59 7.47 5.85 -2.38
N TRP A 60 6.54 5.83 -3.34
CA TRP A 60 6.72 6.60 -4.56
C TRP A 60 6.50 8.09 -4.29
N PRO A 61 7.21 8.96 -5.02
CA PRO A 61 6.95 10.40 -4.97
C PRO A 61 5.50 10.71 -5.35
N VAL A 62 4.95 11.75 -4.73
CA VAL A 62 3.56 12.18 -4.97
C VAL A 62 3.33 12.56 -6.44
N GLU A 63 4.30 13.19 -7.09
CA GLU A 63 4.26 13.55 -8.52
C GLU A 63 4.12 12.36 -9.46
N HIS A 64 4.43 11.15 -9.00
CA HIS A 64 4.28 9.91 -9.76
C HIS A 64 3.12 9.04 -9.27
N GLY A 65 2.20 9.61 -8.50
CA GLY A 65 1.01 8.94 -8.00
C GLY A 65 1.22 8.15 -6.71
N GLY A 66 2.38 8.29 -6.06
CA GLY A 66 2.66 7.69 -4.78
C GLY A 66 2.10 8.46 -3.59
N ALA A 67 2.11 7.84 -2.43
CA ALA A 67 1.71 8.48 -1.18
C ALA A 67 2.81 9.38 -0.58
N GLY A 68 4.06 9.17 -0.97
CA GLY A 68 5.19 9.95 -0.49
C GLY A 68 5.42 9.81 1.03
N TRP A 69 5.05 8.67 1.60
CA TRP A 69 5.17 8.46 3.04
C TRP A 69 6.62 8.38 3.49
N ASP A 70 6.85 8.89 4.70
CA ASP A 70 8.11 8.68 5.39
C ASP A 70 8.26 7.22 5.89
N PRO A 71 9.46 6.80 6.33
CA PRO A 71 9.69 5.43 6.80
C PRO A 71 8.82 5.02 7.98
N ILE A 72 8.43 5.95 8.86
CA ILE A 72 7.59 5.66 10.03
C ILE A 72 6.15 5.40 9.58
N GLN A 73 5.62 6.20 8.68
CA GLN A 73 4.29 5.97 8.10
C GLN A 73 4.21 4.63 7.37
N VAL A 74 5.23 4.28 6.58
CA VAL A 74 5.32 2.98 5.92
C VAL A 74 5.31 1.85 6.95
N HIS A 75 6.09 1.98 8.01
CA HIS A 75 6.14 0.98 9.09
C HIS A 75 4.78 0.83 9.80
N ILE A 76 4.12 1.93 10.14
CA ILE A 76 2.79 1.91 10.74
C ILE A 76 1.79 1.18 9.84
N PHE A 77 1.78 1.51 8.55
CA PHE A 77 0.89 0.85 7.59
C PHE A 77 1.16 -0.65 7.49
N ASP A 78 2.42 -1.05 7.39
CA ASP A 78 2.82 -2.46 7.29
C ASP A 78 2.41 -3.25 8.55
N GLU A 79 2.60 -2.68 9.74
CA GLU A 79 2.17 -3.30 11.00
C GLU A 79 0.63 -3.46 11.08
N GLU A 80 -0.11 -2.42 10.75
CA GLU A 80 -1.57 -2.46 10.80
C GLU A 80 -2.16 -3.40 9.72
N ALA A 81 -1.58 -3.43 8.53
CA ALA A 81 -1.97 -4.36 7.48
C ALA A 81 -1.69 -5.82 7.88
N PHE A 82 -0.52 -6.07 8.48
CA PHE A 82 -0.18 -7.40 9.00
C PHE A 82 -1.11 -7.82 10.14
N ALA A 83 -1.39 -6.95 11.09
CA ALA A 83 -2.31 -7.22 12.20
C ALA A 83 -3.74 -7.51 11.70
N ALA A 84 -4.18 -6.84 10.64
CA ALA A 84 -5.47 -7.09 9.99
C ALA A 84 -5.48 -8.35 9.11
N GLY A 85 -4.33 -9.01 8.90
CA GLY A 85 -4.19 -10.20 8.08
C GLY A 85 -4.20 -9.93 6.57
N MET A 86 -3.93 -8.69 6.14
CA MET A 86 -3.99 -8.33 4.72
C MET A 86 -2.91 -9.03 3.91
N PRO A 87 -3.22 -9.46 2.68
CA PRO A 87 -2.25 -10.10 1.81
C PRO A 87 -1.22 -9.08 1.30
N ARG A 88 -0.03 -9.57 0.99
CA ARG A 88 0.97 -8.77 0.30
C ARG A 88 0.56 -8.54 -1.15
N LEU A 89 0.77 -7.32 -1.62
CA LEU A 89 0.59 -6.99 -3.03
C LEU A 89 1.73 -7.56 -3.89
N PRO A 90 1.48 -7.81 -5.18
CA PRO A 90 2.54 -8.17 -6.11
C PRO A 90 3.62 -7.08 -6.16
N ASN A 91 4.87 -7.48 -5.91
CA ASN A 91 5.98 -6.54 -5.73
C ASN A 91 6.60 -6.02 -7.02
N PHE A 92 6.46 -6.74 -8.15
CA PHE A 92 7.25 -6.47 -9.35
C PHE A 92 7.03 -5.06 -9.90
N GLY A 93 5.79 -4.64 -10.10
CA GLY A 93 5.49 -3.30 -10.58
C GLY A 93 5.83 -2.22 -9.56
N LEU A 94 5.32 -2.37 -8.33
CA LEU A 94 5.38 -1.34 -7.30
C LEU A 94 6.79 -1.14 -6.71
N ASN A 95 7.53 -2.22 -6.46
CA ASN A 95 8.79 -2.17 -5.73
C ASN A 95 10.04 -2.33 -6.62
N TYR A 96 9.90 -2.85 -7.82
CA TYR A 96 11.06 -3.05 -8.73
C TYR A 96 10.97 -2.19 -9.98
N VAL A 97 9.97 -2.40 -10.83
CA VAL A 97 9.88 -1.69 -12.12
C VAL A 97 9.62 -0.20 -11.94
N GLY A 98 8.63 0.15 -11.11
CA GLY A 98 8.26 1.56 -10.88
C GLY A 98 9.42 2.42 -10.41
N PRO A 99 10.13 2.07 -9.33
CA PRO A 99 11.29 2.84 -8.87
C PRO A 99 12.41 2.98 -9.91
N VAL A 100 12.67 1.94 -10.70
CA VAL A 100 13.67 2.01 -11.79
C VAL A 100 13.23 3.00 -12.85
N VAL A 101 11.96 2.95 -13.27
CA VAL A 101 11.42 3.89 -14.27
C VAL A 101 11.41 5.33 -13.72
N ILE A 102 11.08 5.53 -12.45
CA ILE A 102 11.10 6.85 -11.81
C ILE A 102 12.50 7.44 -11.81
N HIS A 103 13.52 6.64 -11.50
CA HIS A 103 14.90 7.15 -11.38
C HIS A 103 15.64 7.24 -12.73
N PHE A 104 15.43 6.31 -13.62
CA PHE A 104 16.25 6.14 -14.83
C PHE A 104 15.46 6.26 -16.13
N GLY A 105 14.13 6.20 -16.07
CA GLY A 105 13.28 6.30 -17.25
C GLY A 105 13.24 7.71 -17.82
N ASP A 106 13.04 7.80 -19.13
CA ASP A 106 12.70 9.06 -19.79
C ASP A 106 11.21 9.42 -19.60
N ASP A 107 10.81 10.60 -20.06
CA ASP A 107 9.43 11.09 -19.87
C ASP A 107 8.40 10.16 -20.52
N TRP A 108 8.71 9.62 -21.70
CA TRP A 108 7.83 8.67 -22.39
C TRP A 108 7.65 7.37 -21.58
N GLN A 109 8.72 6.84 -21.01
CA GLN A 109 8.65 5.63 -20.17
C GLN A 109 7.84 5.86 -18.89
N LYS A 110 8.03 7.00 -18.24
CA LYS A 110 7.26 7.37 -17.05
C LYS A 110 5.77 7.49 -17.35
N GLU A 111 5.42 8.22 -18.41
CA GLU A 111 4.04 8.40 -18.84
C GLU A 111 3.38 7.07 -19.24
N ARG A 112 4.13 6.20 -19.94
CA ARG A 112 3.61 4.94 -20.46
C ARG A 112 3.41 3.86 -19.40
N PHE A 113 4.31 3.78 -18.42
CA PHE A 113 4.38 2.60 -17.51
C PHE A 113 3.94 2.87 -16.07
N LEU A 114 4.12 4.06 -15.53
CA LEU A 114 3.85 4.27 -14.10
C LEU A 114 2.35 4.22 -13.77
N GLY A 115 1.50 4.83 -14.58
CA GLY A 115 0.05 4.80 -14.37
C GLY A 115 -0.52 3.38 -14.32
N PRO A 116 -0.25 2.51 -15.30
CA PRO A 116 -0.74 1.13 -15.31
C PRO A 116 -0.24 0.23 -14.18
N ILE A 117 0.83 0.60 -13.47
CA ILE A 117 1.33 -0.12 -12.30
C ILE A 117 0.45 0.18 -11.07
N LEU A 118 -0.06 1.40 -10.95
CA LEU A 118 -0.93 1.85 -9.86
C LEU A 118 -2.37 1.37 -10.04
#